data_f1e0c75ae20f63c21dd96700972cfbfb
#
_entry.id   f1e0c75ae20f63c21dd96700972cfbfb
#
_cell.length_a   1.000
_cell.length_b   1.000
_cell.length_c   1.000
_cell.angle_alpha   90.00
_cell.angle_beta   90.00
_cell.angle_gamma   90.00
#
_symmetry.space_group_name_H-M   'P 1'
#
loop_
_entity.id
_entity.type
_entity.pdbx_description
1 polymer ?
#
loop_
_entity_poly.entity_id
_entity_poly.type
_entity_poly.pdbx_seq_one_letter_code
_entity_poly.pdbx_strand_id
1 'polypeptide(L)'
;DKSKLWQRTKNKISFTKKIIKITVPVFITSCLRSGLSTFKKFIIPIKLVAYGFPYTIALSEYGKIIGMAFPIIMIPNMCISSFSNLLVPEFASLLANGNKKRIINICNKLFKITSFFSITLIIIFMHYSNEISLTLFHNLECSNYIRILSPLILFMCLDNIADNILKGLDKQFEVMLYNVIDLIITIIILYFLIPFIGIGGIIIALYVSEIFNFSASYLELYKKVFKNF
;
A
#
# COMPACT_ATOMS: atom_id res chain seq x y z
N ASP A 1 -46.39 15.19 -21.18
CA ASP A 1 -45.15 15.25 -20.38
C ASP A 1 -44.84 14.05 -19.44
N LYS A 2 -45.80 13.13 -19.30
CA LYS A 2 -45.62 11.90 -18.51
C LYS A 2 -44.53 10.96 -19.07
N SER A 3 -44.34 10.92 -20.37
CA SER A 3 -43.29 10.08 -21.02
C SER A 3 -41.87 10.56 -20.72
N LYS A 4 -41.61 11.84 -20.64
CA LYS A 4 -40.31 12.43 -20.29
C LYS A 4 -39.98 12.23 -18.79
N LEU A 5 -40.97 12.31 -17.93
CA LEU A 5 -40.80 11.97 -16.48
C LEU A 5 -40.47 10.51 -16.29
N TRP A 6 -41.15 9.62 -17.02
CA TRP A 6 -40.92 8.17 -16.94
C TRP A 6 -39.53 7.76 -17.44
N GLN A 7 -39.06 8.36 -18.55
CA GLN A 7 -37.71 8.17 -19.06
C GLN A 7 -36.63 8.70 -18.08
N ARG A 8 -36.86 9.88 -17.47
CA ARG A 8 -35.95 10.40 -16.43
C ARG A 8 -35.87 9.50 -15.20
N THR A 9 -36.98 8.92 -14.75
CA THR A 9 -37.02 8.01 -13.59
C THR A 9 -36.33 6.69 -13.93
N LYS A 10 -36.55 6.13 -15.13
CA LYS A 10 -35.91 4.90 -15.60
C LYS A 10 -34.39 5.05 -15.74
N ASN A 11 -33.92 6.19 -16.26
CA ASN A 11 -32.51 6.52 -16.36
C ASN A 11 -31.87 6.70 -14.96
N LYS A 12 -32.57 7.33 -14.02
CA LYS A 12 -32.14 7.49 -12.63
C LYS A 12 -31.98 6.14 -11.93
N ILE A 13 -32.96 5.25 -12.06
CA ILE A 13 -32.92 3.90 -11.49
C ILE A 13 -31.79 3.07 -12.11
N SER A 14 -31.59 3.14 -13.42
CA SER A 14 -30.48 2.47 -14.11
C SER A 14 -29.11 2.99 -13.65
N PHE A 15 -28.99 4.31 -13.45
CA PHE A 15 -27.77 4.93 -12.95
C PHE A 15 -27.47 4.54 -11.49
N THR A 16 -28.50 4.55 -10.63
CA THR A 16 -28.38 4.12 -9.23
C THR A 16 -27.97 2.66 -9.12
N LYS A 17 -28.53 1.76 -9.95
CA LYS A 17 -28.13 0.34 -9.99
C LYS A 17 -26.66 0.16 -10.41
N LYS A 18 -26.15 0.94 -11.35
CA LYS A 18 -24.74 0.92 -11.74
C LYS A 18 -23.83 1.39 -10.61
N ILE A 19 -24.21 2.47 -9.92
CA ILE A 19 -23.46 2.96 -8.76
C ILE A 19 -23.40 1.89 -7.66
N ILE A 20 -24.54 1.33 -7.26
CA ILE A 20 -24.63 0.32 -6.23
C ILE A 20 -23.75 -0.91 -6.59
N LYS A 21 -23.79 -1.35 -7.85
CA LYS A 21 -22.99 -2.49 -8.32
C LYS A 21 -21.49 -2.28 -8.16
N ILE A 22 -21.00 -1.04 -8.21
CA ILE A 22 -19.59 -0.70 -8.00
C ILE A 22 -19.31 -0.41 -6.52
N THR A 23 -20.21 0.33 -5.86
CA THR A 23 -20.00 0.80 -4.48
C THR A 23 -20.05 -0.35 -3.46
N VAL A 24 -20.95 -1.32 -3.64
CA VAL A 24 -21.11 -2.42 -2.67
C VAL A 24 -19.85 -3.28 -2.57
N PRO A 25 -19.23 -3.78 -3.67
CA PRO A 25 -17.97 -4.52 -3.56
C PRO A 25 -16.85 -3.69 -2.94
N VAL A 26 -16.72 -2.41 -3.32
CA VAL A 26 -15.73 -1.49 -2.76
C VAL A 26 -15.94 -1.29 -1.27
N PHE A 27 -17.17 -1.13 -0.82
CA PHE A 27 -17.51 -0.99 0.60
C PHE A 27 -17.16 -2.26 1.38
N ILE A 28 -17.56 -3.44 0.88
CA ILE A 28 -17.26 -4.72 1.54
C ILE A 28 -15.75 -4.94 1.66
N THR A 29 -14.98 -4.72 0.60
CA THR A 29 -13.52 -4.88 0.65
C THR A 29 -12.87 -3.87 1.59
N SER A 30 -13.37 -2.65 1.68
CA SER A 30 -12.88 -1.64 2.61
C SER A 30 -13.17 -2.02 4.07
N CYS A 31 -14.36 -2.55 4.37
CA CYS A 31 -14.70 -3.07 5.69
C CYS A 31 -13.82 -4.26 6.08
N LEU A 32 -13.61 -5.21 5.16
CA LEU A 32 -12.73 -6.36 5.37
C LEU A 32 -11.30 -5.90 5.65
N ARG A 33 -10.77 -4.97 4.85
CA ARG A 33 -9.44 -4.40 5.04
C ARG A 33 -9.30 -3.73 6.41
N SER A 34 -10.27 -2.93 6.82
CA SER A 34 -10.25 -2.26 8.14
C SER A 34 -10.30 -3.27 9.29
N GLY A 35 -11.15 -4.29 9.20
CA GLY A 35 -11.23 -5.36 10.19
C GLY A 35 -9.92 -6.16 10.30
N LEU A 36 -9.38 -6.60 9.18
CA LEU A 36 -8.10 -7.33 9.12
C LEU A 36 -6.92 -6.48 9.63
N SER A 37 -6.89 -5.19 9.27
CA SER A 37 -5.86 -4.26 9.75
C SER A 37 -5.92 -4.06 11.26
N THR A 38 -7.12 -3.98 11.82
CA THR A 38 -7.33 -3.90 13.28
C THR A 38 -6.88 -5.19 13.95
N PHE A 39 -7.27 -6.34 13.42
CA PHE A 39 -6.84 -7.65 13.93
C PHE A 39 -5.33 -7.81 13.92
N LYS A 40 -4.65 -7.38 12.83
CA LYS A 40 -3.19 -7.34 12.74
C LYS A 40 -2.54 -6.58 13.90
N LYS A 41 -3.09 -5.43 14.29
CA LYS A 41 -2.55 -4.61 15.38
C LYS A 41 -2.66 -5.29 16.76
N PHE A 42 -3.70 -6.08 16.99
CA PHE A 42 -3.86 -6.82 18.24
C PHE A 42 -3.00 -8.07 18.31
N ILE A 43 -2.82 -8.77 17.19
CA ILE A 43 -2.09 -10.04 17.18
C ILE A 43 -0.60 -9.87 17.46
N ILE A 44 0.00 -8.75 17.04
CA ILE A 44 1.44 -8.51 17.17
C ILE A 44 1.89 -8.51 18.64
N PRO A 45 1.34 -7.67 19.54
CA PRO A 45 1.74 -7.68 20.96
C PRO A 45 1.50 -9.04 21.63
N ILE A 46 0.35 -9.68 21.34
CA ILE A 46 0.01 -10.99 21.90
C ILE A 46 1.07 -12.05 21.51
N LYS A 47 1.50 -12.06 20.24
CA LYS A 47 2.48 -13.03 19.77
C LYS A 47 3.92 -12.72 20.24
N LEU A 48 4.25 -11.46 20.51
CA LEU A 48 5.50 -11.08 21.15
C LEU A 48 5.57 -11.58 22.60
N VAL A 49 4.47 -11.56 23.32
CA VAL A 49 4.39 -12.17 24.67
C VAL A 49 4.59 -13.69 24.58
N ALA A 50 4.02 -14.34 23.56
CA ALA A 50 4.22 -15.78 23.32
C ALA A 50 5.67 -16.14 22.97
N TYR A 51 6.45 -15.21 22.43
CA TYR A 51 7.89 -15.36 22.20
C TYR A 51 8.71 -15.34 23.50
N GLY A 52 8.14 -14.77 24.58
CA GLY A 52 8.81 -14.68 25.89
C GLY A 52 9.10 -13.28 26.39
N PHE A 53 8.66 -12.24 25.66
CA PHE A 53 8.76 -10.87 26.17
C PHE A 53 7.69 -10.60 27.24
N PRO A 54 8.04 -9.92 28.37
CA PRO A 54 7.06 -9.30 29.23
C PRO A 54 6.14 -8.37 28.42
N TYR A 55 4.87 -8.30 28.77
CA TYR A 55 3.87 -7.52 28.00
C TYR A 55 4.30 -6.05 27.79
N THR A 56 4.89 -5.43 28.80
CA THR A 56 5.38 -4.04 28.73
C THR A 56 6.50 -3.87 27.70
N ILE A 57 7.45 -4.82 27.64
CA ILE A 57 8.54 -4.82 26.66
C ILE A 57 7.99 -5.11 25.27
N ALA A 58 7.10 -6.10 25.12
CA ALA A 58 6.44 -6.41 23.84
C ALA A 58 5.72 -5.18 23.26
N LEU A 59 4.99 -4.44 24.08
CA LEU A 59 4.30 -3.23 23.67
C LEU A 59 5.27 -2.09 23.32
N SER A 60 6.36 -1.94 24.09
CA SER A 60 7.41 -0.95 23.82
C SER A 60 8.09 -1.21 22.47
N GLU A 61 8.53 -2.44 22.22
CA GLU A 61 9.18 -2.81 20.94
C GLU A 61 8.23 -2.65 19.73
N TYR A 62 6.98 -3.07 19.88
CA TYR A 62 5.96 -2.81 18.89
C TYR A 62 5.78 -1.31 18.62
N GLY A 63 5.76 -0.50 19.69
CA GLY A 63 5.66 0.97 19.60
C GLY A 63 6.83 1.60 18.86
N LYS A 64 8.08 1.15 19.10
CA LYS A 64 9.28 1.64 18.41
C LYS A 64 9.23 1.37 16.91
N ILE A 65 8.78 0.18 16.51
CA ILE A 65 8.72 -0.20 15.08
C ILE A 65 7.53 0.49 14.39
N ILE A 66 6.31 0.24 14.88
CA ILE A 66 5.08 0.63 14.17
C ILE A 66 4.64 2.05 14.53
N GLY A 67 4.96 2.51 15.74
CA GLY A 67 4.60 3.85 16.21
C GLY A 67 5.64 4.93 15.91
N MET A 68 6.92 4.56 15.79
CA MET A 68 8.01 5.54 15.60
C MET A 68 8.71 5.36 14.24
N ALA A 69 9.37 4.23 14.00
CA ALA A 69 10.19 4.04 12.79
C ALA A 69 9.32 4.00 11.51
N PHE A 70 8.26 3.21 11.49
CA PHE A 70 7.42 3.00 10.30
C PHE A 70 6.75 4.28 9.78
N PRO A 71 6.19 5.19 10.60
CA PRO A 71 5.66 6.46 10.12
C PRO A 71 6.67 7.33 9.39
N ILE A 72 7.94 7.34 9.82
CA ILE A 72 9.02 8.06 9.13
C ILE A 72 9.24 7.48 7.74
N ILE A 73 9.32 6.14 7.65
CA ILE A 73 9.47 5.42 6.38
C ILE A 73 8.28 5.65 5.44
N MET A 74 7.09 5.93 5.98
CA MET A 74 5.90 6.25 5.18
C MET A 74 5.88 7.66 4.60
N ILE A 75 6.66 8.63 5.13
CA ILE A 75 6.67 10.02 4.65
C ILE A 75 6.93 10.12 3.14
N PRO A 76 7.98 9.48 2.57
CA PRO A 76 8.19 9.48 1.12
C PRO A 76 7.01 8.94 0.32
N ASN A 77 6.40 7.87 0.81
CA ASN A 77 5.23 7.28 0.14
C ASN A 77 4.02 8.23 0.16
N MET A 78 3.80 9.00 1.22
CA MET A 78 2.76 10.03 1.26
C MET A 78 2.99 11.13 0.23
N CYS A 79 4.24 11.56 0.03
CA CYS A 79 4.60 12.51 -1.02
C CYS A 79 4.28 11.93 -2.41
N ILE A 80 4.72 10.72 -2.70
CA ILE A 80 4.44 10.04 -3.98
C ILE A 80 2.93 9.85 -4.17
N SER A 81 2.19 9.47 -3.12
CA SER A 81 0.73 9.28 -3.17
C SER A 81 -0.01 10.54 -3.61
N SER A 82 0.43 11.71 -3.12
CA SER A 82 -0.16 13.00 -3.50
C SER A 82 -0.04 13.27 -5.00
N PHE A 83 1.11 12.96 -5.60
CA PHE A 83 1.32 13.10 -7.05
C PHE A 83 0.64 11.99 -7.84
N SER A 84 0.72 10.75 -7.38
CA SER A 84 0.20 9.59 -8.12
C SER A 84 -1.32 9.58 -8.22
N ASN A 85 -2.03 10.19 -7.27
CA ASN A 85 -3.48 10.35 -7.35
C ASN A 85 -3.92 11.21 -8.54
N LEU A 86 -3.08 12.15 -9.00
CA LEU A 86 -3.34 12.96 -10.18
C LEU A 86 -3.21 12.15 -11.49
N LEU A 87 -2.52 11.03 -11.45
CA LEU A 87 -2.35 10.15 -12.61
C LEU A 87 -3.63 9.37 -12.95
N VAL A 88 -4.49 9.10 -11.98
CA VAL A 88 -5.72 8.32 -12.18
C VAL A 88 -6.59 8.90 -13.31
N PRO A 89 -6.98 10.20 -13.30
CA PRO A 89 -7.77 10.76 -14.39
C PRO A 89 -6.98 10.86 -15.70
N GLU A 90 -5.65 11.07 -15.66
CA GLU A 90 -4.84 11.11 -16.87
C GLU A 90 -4.83 9.74 -17.57
N PHE A 91 -4.56 8.65 -16.84
CA PHE A 91 -4.60 7.30 -17.40
C PHE A 91 -5.98 6.89 -17.87
N ALA A 92 -7.05 7.29 -17.18
CA ALA A 92 -8.42 7.07 -17.61
C ALA A 92 -8.71 7.76 -18.96
N SER A 93 -8.24 9.00 -19.16
CA SER A 93 -8.39 9.72 -20.42
C SER A 93 -7.58 9.09 -21.55
N LEU A 94 -6.35 8.66 -21.28
CA LEU A 94 -5.49 7.98 -22.25
C LEU A 94 -6.07 6.63 -22.68
N LEU A 95 -6.68 5.90 -21.75
CA LEU A 95 -7.36 4.64 -22.02
C LEU A 95 -8.58 4.88 -22.94
N ALA A 96 -9.41 5.90 -22.64
CA ALA A 96 -10.56 6.26 -23.45
C ALA A 96 -10.16 6.66 -24.88
N ASN A 97 -9.03 7.32 -25.04
CA ASN A 97 -8.50 7.74 -26.35
C ASN A 97 -7.71 6.64 -27.09
N GLY A 98 -7.56 5.44 -26.51
CA GLY A 98 -6.83 4.32 -27.09
C GLY A 98 -5.33 4.56 -27.31
N ASN A 99 -4.72 5.51 -26.59
CA ASN A 99 -3.33 5.95 -26.83
C ASN A 99 -2.30 5.09 -26.06
N LYS A 100 -2.14 3.85 -26.48
CA LYS A 100 -1.31 2.80 -25.84
C LYS A 100 0.17 3.20 -25.71
N LYS A 101 0.77 3.71 -26.78
CA LYS A 101 2.20 4.10 -26.77
C LYS A 101 2.48 5.14 -25.70
N ARG A 102 1.56 6.10 -25.52
CA ARG A 102 1.72 7.15 -24.52
C ARG A 102 1.59 6.59 -23.10
N ILE A 103 0.65 5.65 -22.86
CA ILE A 103 0.54 4.94 -21.58
C ILE A 103 1.85 4.25 -21.21
N ILE A 104 2.42 3.44 -22.12
CA ILE A 104 3.69 2.73 -21.89
C ILE A 104 4.83 3.71 -21.56
N ASN A 105 4.97 4.78 -22.35
CA ASN A 105 6.03 5.75 -22.15
C ASN A 105 5.92 6.47 -20.80
N ILE A 106 4.71 6.86 -20.40
CA ILE A 106 4.47 7.51 -19.10
C ILE A 106 4.75 6.52 -17.97
N CYS A 107 4.27 5.28 -18.04
CA CYS A 107 4.57 4.25 -17.05
C CYS A 107 6.08 4.09 -16.84
N ASN A 108 6.83 3.86 -17.92
CA ASN A 108 8.29 3.68 -17.85
C ASN A 108 9.00 4.91 -17.25
N LYS A 109 8.56 6.11 -17.60
CA LYS A 109 9.12 7.35 -17.05
C LYS A 109 8.83 7.47 -15.56
N LEU A 110 7.60 7.19 -15.13
CA LEU A 110 7.19 7.25 -13.73
C LEU A 110 7.96 6.24 -12.87
N PHE A 111 8.05 4.98 -13.30
CA PHE A 111 8.83 3.97 -12.58
C PHE A 111 10.30 4.38 -12.43
N LYS A 112 10.95 4.91 -13.48
CA LYS A 112 12.34 5.39 -13.41
C LYS A 112 12.50 6.54 -12.42
N ILE A 113 11.64 7.57 -12.50
CA ILE A 113 11.72 8.73 -11.61
C ILE A 113 11.48 8.31 -10.15
N THR A 114 10.45 7.50 -9.91
CA THR A 114 10.14 7.02 -8.56
C THR A 114 11.25 6.14 -7.99
N SER A 115 11.83 5.25 -8.79
CA SER A 115 12.97 4.44 -8.36
C SER A 115 14.17 5.31 -7.96
N PHE A 116 14.52 6.30 -8.78
CA PHE A 116 15.62 7.22 -8.48
C PHE A 116 15.36 8.00 -7.17
N PHE A 117 14.17 8.56 -7.04
CA PHE A 117 13.73 9.28 -5.84
C PHE A 117 13.80 8.39 -4.59
N SER A 118 13.24 7.18 -4.67
CA SER A 118 13.21 6.24 -3.54
C SER A 118 14.62 5.80 -3.12
N ILE A 119 15.50 5.49 -4.09
CA ILE A 119 16.88 5.10 -3.80
C ILE A 119 17.63 6.25 -3.11
N THR A 120 17.46 7.48 -3.57
CA THR A 120 18.07 8.65 -2.94
C THR A 120 17.63 8.79 -1.47
N LEU A 121 16.33 8.61 -1.20
CA LEU A 121 15.80 8.67 0.17
C LEU A 121 16.25 7.51 1.05
N ILE A 122 16.39 6.30 0.48
CA ILE A 122 16.95 5.15 1.22
C ILE A 122 18.35 5.48 1.70
N ILE A 123 19.21 6.02 0.83
CA ILE A 123 20.58 6.39 1.19
C ILE A 123 20.57 7.44 2.31
N ILE A 124 19.73 8.46 2.20
CA ILE A 124 19.57 9.50 3.23
C ILE A 124 19.12 8.89 4.56
N PHE A 125 18.08 8.08 4.57
CA PHE A 125 17.55 7.50 5.81
C PHE A 125 18.49 6.47 6.43
N MET A 126 19.24 5.73 5.63
CA MET A 126 20.28 4.81 6.15
C MET A 126 21.45 5.58 6.77
N HIS A 127 21.86 6.69 6.16
CA HIS A 127 23.00 7.48 6.65
C HIS A 127 22.64 8.28 7.89
N TYR A 128 21.52 9.01 7.84
CA TYR A 128 21.07 9.91 8.91
C TYR A 128 20.08 9.29 9.88
N SER A 129 20.01 7.95 9.98
CA SER A 129 19.06 7.25 10.86
C SER A 129 19.19 7.64 12.33
N ASN A 130 20.44 7.89 12.82
CA ASN A 130 20.71 8.26 14.21
C ASN A 130 20.22 9.68 14.49
N GLU A 131 20.53 10.62 13.61
CA GLU A 131 20.15 12.03 13.73
C GLU A 131 18.64 12.18 13.66
N ILE A 132 17.99 11.48 12.74
CA ILE A 132 16.52 11.46 12.60
C ILE A 132 15.88 10.90 13.88
N SER A 133 16.39 9.80 14.40
CA SER A 133 15.87 9.15 15.61
C SER A 133 16.03 10.04 16.85
N LEU A 134 17.20 10.65 17.01
CA LEU A 134 17.47 11.56 18.13
C LEU A 134 16.64 12.85 18.06
N THR A 135 16.54 13.45 16.88
CA THR A 135 15.84 14.73 16.70
C THR A 135 14.33 14.58 16.91
N LEU A 136 13.74 13.48 16.42
CA LEU A 136 12.30 13.29 16.47
C LEU A 136 11.81 12.59 17.74
N PHE A 137 12.59 11.64 18.27
CA PHE A 137 12.12 10.78 19.36
C PHE A 137 13.01 10.82 20.61
N HIS A 138 14.16 11.49 20.57
CA HIS A 138 15.14 11.52 21.66
C HIS A 138 15.57 10.10 22.10
N ASN A 139 15.54 9.13 21.16
CA ASN A 139 15.81 7.72 21.40
C ASN A 139 16.63 7.11 20.26
N LEU A 140 17.84 6.64 20.58
CA LEU A 140 18.73 6.00 19.60
C LEU A 140 18.28 4.58 19.16
N GLU A 141 17.50 3.89 19.98
CA GLU A 141 17.09 2.53 19.65
C GLU A 141 16.23 2.44 18.38
N CYS A 142 15.46 3.53 18.10
CA CYS A 142 14.64 3.60 16.88
C CYS A 142 15.49 3.71 15.61
N SER A 143 16.75 4.17 15.69
CA SER A 143 17.62 4.38 14.53
C SER A 143 17.89 3.07 13.77
N ASN A 144 18.08 1.97 14.50
CA ASN A 144 18.28 0.66 13.88
C ASN A 144 17.05 0.20 13.08
N TYR A 145 15.84 0.46 13.61
CA TYR A 145 14.60 0.14 12.90
C TYR A 145 14.41 1.02 11.67
N ILE A 146 14.73 2.32 11.75
CA ILE A 146 14.69 3.22 10.58
C ILE A 146 15.65 2.72 9.50
N ARG A 147 16.88 2.34 9.88
CA ARG A 147 17.89 1.82 8.94
C ARG A 147 17.45 0.53 8.28
N ILE A 148 16.94 -0.43 9.06
CA ILE A 148 16.48 -1.73 8.55
C ILE A 148 15.25 -1.57 7.67
N LEU A 149 14.32 -0.67 7.99
CA LEU A 149 13.08 -0.49 7.23
C LEU A 149 13.24 0.45 6.01
N SER A 150 14.34 1.22 5.91
CA SER A 150 14.56 2.16 4.80
C SER A 150 14.41 1.53 3.41
N PRO A 151 14.91 0.30 3.10
CA PRO A 151 14.74 -0.30 1.78
C PRO A 151 13.27 -0.53 1.37
N LEU A 152 12.33 -0.59 2.34
CA LEU A 152 10.89 -0.70 2.04
C LEU A 152 10.36 0.50 1.26
N ILE A 153 10.98 1.68 1.39
CA ILE A 153 10.57 2.90 0.70
C ILE A 153 10.47 2.66 -0.81
N LEU A 154 11.40 1.88 -1.38
CA LEU A 154 11.39 1.58 -2.81
C LEU A 154 10.11 0.83 -3.21
N PHE A 155 9.79 -0.25 -2.51
CA PHE A 155 8.64 -1.09 -2.82
C PHE A 155 7.33 -0.32 -2.59
N MET A 156 7.21 0.41 -1.46
CA MET A 156 6.03 1.22 -1.14
C MET A 156 5.75 2.30 -2.18
N CYS A 157 6.79 3.02 -2.62
CA CYS A 157 6.63 4.07 -3.61
C CYS A 157 6.28 3.52 -5.00
N LEU A 158 6.90 2.41 -5.41
CA LEU A 158 6.62 1.76 -6.69
C LEU A 158 5.23 1.12 -6.72
N ASP A 159 4.81 0.49 -5.63
CA ASP A 159 3.46 -0.06 -5.47
C ASP A 159 2.40 1.02 -5.58
N ASN A 160 2.60 2.15 -4.90
CA ASN A 160 1.67 3.29 -4.95
C ASN A 160 1.47 3.80 -6.39
N ILE A 161 2.55 3.92 -7.17
CA ILE A 161 2.47 4.30 -8.58
C ILE A 161 1.73 3.24 -9.39
N ALA A 162 2.06 1.95 -9.23
CA ALA A 162 1.43 0.85 -9.94
C ALA A 162 -0.09 0.80 -9.66
N ASP A 163 -0.47 0.90 -8.39
CA ASP A 163 -1.85 0.91 -7.94
C ASP A 163 -2.67 2.06 -8.56
N ASN A 164 -2.12 3.27 -8.57
CA ASN A 164 -2.85 4.42 -9.12
C ASN A 164 -2.94 4.38 -10.65
N ILE A 165 -1.93 3.85 -11.34
CA ILE A 165 -2.03 3.57 -12.78
C ILE A 165 -3.11 2.53 -13.05
N LEU A 166 -3.14 1.42 -12.30
CA LEU A 166 -4.16 0.38 -12.43
C LEU A 166 -5.57 0.93 -12.19
N LYS A 167 -5.76 1.77 -11.17
CA LYS A 167 -7.05 2.45 -10.92
C LYS A 167 -7.48 3.30 -12.12
N GLY A 168 -6.56 4.04 -12.74
CA GLY A 168 -6.81 4.80 -13.97
C GLY A 168 -7.11 3.92 -15.18
N LEU A 169 -6.62 2.68 -15.21
CA LEU A 169 -6.87 1.70 -16.26
C LEU A 169 -8.12 0.81 -16.00
N ASP A 170 -9.01 1.23 -15.10
CA ASP A 170 -10.25 0.53 -14.71
C ASP A 170 -10.02 -0.84 -14.06
N LYS A 171 -8.90 -0.96 -13.32
CA LYS A 171 -8.49 -2.16 -12.59
C LYS A 171 -8.52 -1.97 -11.06
N GLN A 172 -9.41 -1.09 -10.59
CA GLN A 172 -9.52 -0.76 -9.17
C GLN A 172 -9.89 -1.97 -8.30
N PHE A 173 -10.73 -2.86 -8.80
CA PHE A 173 -11.17 -4.03 -8.05
C PHE A 173 -10.01 -5.01 -7.80
N GLU A 174 -9.18 -5.24 -8.81
CA GLU A 174 -8.00 -6.10 -8.70
C GLU A 174 -7.01 -5.56 -7.66
N VAL A 175 -6.74 -4.25 -7.68
CA VAL A 175 -5.91 -3.58 -6.66
C VAL A 175 -6.45 -3.81 -5.25
N MET A 176 -7.76 -3.64 -5.06
CA MET A 176 -8.39 -3.86 -3.76
C MET A 176 -8.29 -5.33 -3.31
N LEU A 177 -8.43 -6.27 -4.22
CA LEU A 177 -8.31 -7.70 -3.95
C LEU A 177 -6.88 -8.05 -3.50
N TYR A 178 -5.85 -7.56 -4.21
CA TYR A 178 -4.45 -7.78 -3.85
C TYR A 178 -4.13 -7.23 -2.46
N ASN A 179 -4.63 -6.03 -2.13
CA ASN A 179 -4.48 -5.45 -0.80
C ASN A 179 -5.14 -6.28 0.32
N VAL A 180 -6.28 -6.94 0.05
CA VAL A 180 -6.92 -7.84 1.03
C VAL A 180 -6.13 -9.14 1.18
N ILE A 181 -5.67 -9.72 0.07
CA ILE A 181 -4.84 -10.93 0.07
C ILE A 181 -3.53 -10.67 0.83
N ASP A 182 -2.88 -9.53 0.58
CA ASP A 182 -1.68 -9.10 1.31
C ASP A 182 -1.90 -9.06 2.82
N LEU A 183 -3.00 -8.47 3.29
CA LEU A 183 -3.31 -8.44 4.71
C LEU A 183 -3.47 -9.84 5.31
N ILE A 184 -4.12 -10.77 4.60
CA ILE A 184 -4.28 -12.15 5.04
C ILE A 184 -2.91 -12.84 5.13
N ILE A 185 -2.09 -12.73 4.09
CA ILE A 185 -0.72 -13.28 4.07
C ILE A 185 0.09 -12.71 5.23
N THR A 186 0.04 -11.39 5.42
CA THR A 186 0.76 -10.72 6.50
C THR A 186 0.33 -11.22 7.88
N ILE A 187 -0.98 -11.39 8.12
CA ILE A 187 -1.49 -11.94 9.39
C ILE A 187 -0.98 -13.37 9.62
N ILE A 188 -0.99 -14.20 8.58
CA ILE A 188 -0.47 -15.58 8.67
C ILE A 188 1.01 -15.56 9.04
N ILE A 189 1.81 -14.74 8.36
CA ILE A 189 3.24 -14.61 8.64
C ILE A 189 3.48 -14.15 10.07
N LEU A 190 2.78 -13.11 10.53
CA LEU A 190 2.91 -12.59 11.90
C LEU A 190 2.52 -13.66 12.93
N TYR A 191 1.44 -14.41 12.68
CA TYR A 191 0.96 -15.45 13.58
C TYR A 191 1.98 -16.55 13.81
N PHE A 192 2.65 -16.99 12.74
CA PHE A 192 3.62 -18.09 12.81
C PHE A 192 5.05 -17.62 13.13
N LEU A 193 5.52 -16.50 12.54
CA LEU A 193 6.91 -16.09 12.69
C LEU A 193 7.22 -15.38 14.01
N ILE A 194 6.32 -14.57 14.53
CA ILE A 194 6.61 -13.83 15.77
C ILE A 194 6.95 -14.75 16.94
N PRO A 195 6.25 -15.88 17.20
CA PRO A 195 6.60 -16.76 18.31
C PRO A 195 7.98 -17.42 18.19
N PHE A 196 8.57 -17.47 16.99
CA PHE A 196 9.90 -18.08 16.78
C PHE A 196 11.04 -17.08 16.71
N ILE A 197 10.80 -15.90 16.10
CA ILE A 197 11.85 -14.93 15.76
C ILE A 197 11.61 -13.57 16.46
N GLY A 198 10.50 -13.43 17.19
CA GLY A 198 10.16 -12.20 17.91
C GLY A 198 10.01 -11.01 16.97
N ILE A 199 10.72 -9.93 17.27
CA ILE A 199 10.72 -8.66 16.50
C ILE A 199 11.08 -8.86 15.02
N GLY A 200 12.02 -9.77 14.73
CA GLY A 200 12.41 -10.13 13.36
C GLY A 200 11.22 -10.59 12.53
N GLY A 201 10.26 -11.28 13.12
CA GLY A 201 9.02 -11.71 12.47
C GLY A 201 8.16 -10.54 11.97
N ILE A 202 8.14 -9.42 12.70
CA ILE A 202 7.43 -8.20 12.27
C ILE A 202 8.11 -7.60 11.05
N ILE A 203 9.43 -7.47 11.08
CA ILE A 203 10.23 -6.90 10.00
C ILE A 203 10.07 -7.75 8.72
N ILE A 204 10.20 -9.07 8.84
CA ILE A 204 10.01 -9.99 7.70
C ILE A 204 8.58 -9.86 7.14
N ALA A 205 7.57 -9.79 8.00
CA ALA A 205 6.18 -9.63 7.56
C ALA A 205 5.96 -8.33 6.78
N LEU A 206 6.58 -7.22 7.20
CA LEU A 206 6.52 -5.95 6.47
C LEU A 206 7.19 -6.05 5.10
N TYR A 207 8.37 -6.68 5.01
CA TYR A 207 9.05 -6.88 3.73
C TYR A 207 8.25 -7.77 2.78
N VAL A 208 7.76 -8.89 3.26
CA VAL A 208 6.96 -9.81 2.43
C VAL A 208 5.69 -9.15 1.94
N SER A 209 5.00 -8.40 2.80
CA SER A 209 3.82 -7.62 2.46
C SER A 209 4.10 -6.64 1.32
N GLU A 210 5.08 -5.77 1.45
CA GLU A 210 5.38 -4.74 0.44
C GLU A 210 5.88 -5.34 -0.88
N ILE A 211 6.73 -6.37 -0.82
CA ILE A 211 7.22 -7.08 -2.02
C ILE A 211 6.07 -7.80 -2.73
N PHE A 212 5.18 -8.46 -1.98
CA PHE A 212 4.03 -9.14 -2.55
C PHE A 212 3.08 -8.15 -3.24
N ASN A 213 2.73 -7.05 -2.55
CA ASN A 213 1.79 -6.06 -3.05
C ASN A 213 2.32 -5.40 -4.33
N PHE A 214 3.57 -4.93 -4.30
CA PHE A 214 4.24 -4.40 -5.50
C PHE A 214 4.29 -5.42 -6.63
N SER A 215 4.68 -6.67 -6.35
CA SER A 215 4.78 -7.71 -7.38
C SER A 215 3.43 -8.02 -8.02
N ALA A 216 2.36 -8.11 -7.23
CA ALA A 216 1.01 -8.37 -7.71
C ALA A 216 0.50 -7.22 -8.59
N SER A 217 0.62 -5.97 -8.12
CA SER A 217 0.22 -4.78 -8.86
C SER A 217 1.04 -4.60 -10.14
N TYR A 218 2.36 -4.83 -10.08
CA TYR A 218 3.23 -4.74 -11.26
C TYR A 218 2.93 -5.81 -12.31
N LEU A 219 2.69 -7.05 -11.89
CA LEU A 219 2.33 -8.14 -12.81
C LEU A 219 0.99 -7.88 -13.52
N GLU A 220 0.00 -7.37 -12.79
CA GLU A 220 -1.29 -7.00 -13.40
C GLU A 220 -1.13 -5.82 -14.37
N LEU A 221 -0.34 -4.82 -13.99
CA LEU A 221 0.01 -3.70 -14.86
C LEU A 221 0.73 -4.18 -16.13
N TYR A 222 1.70 -5.08 -15.98
CA TYR A 222 2.43 -5.65 -17.10
C TYR A 222 1.51 -6.39 -18.07
N LYS A 223 0.62 -7.24 -17.57
CA LYS A 223 -0.38 -7.94 -18.39
C LYS A 223 -1.28 -6.96 -19.13
N LYS A 224 -1.81 -5.94 -18.44
CA LYS A 224 -2.75 -4.98 -19.03
C LYS A 224 -2.08 -4.06 -20.06
N VAL A 225 -0.86 -3.57 -19.79
CA VAL A 225 -0.20 -2.54 -20.60
C VAL A 225 0.70 -3.15 -21.68
N PHE A 226 1.41 -4.23 -21.38
CA PHE A 226 2.43 -4.77 -22.30
C PHE A 226 1.98 -6.04 -23.04
N LYS A 227 1.06 -6.86 -22.48
CA LYS A 227 0.66 -8.12 -23.09
C LYS A 227 -0.73 -8.06 -23.77
N ASN A 228 -1.72 -7.38 -23.17
CA ASN A 228 -3.10 -7.37 -23.66
C ASN A 228 -3.45 -6.12 -24.48
N PHE A 229 -2.48 -5.32 -24.81
CA PHE A 229 -2.53 -4.24 -25.74
C PHE A 229 -1.66 -4.58 -26.96
#